data_ef32970ae4751190a12632bdfce731f5
#
_entry.id   ef32970ae4751190a12632bdfce731f5
#
_cell.length_a   1.000
_cell.length_b   1.000
_cell.length_c   1.000
_cell.angle_alpha   90.00
_cell.angle_beta   90.00
_cell.angle_gamma   90.00
#
_symmetry.space_group_name_H-M   'P 1'
#
loop_
_entity.id
_entity.type
_entity.pdbx_description
1 polymer ?
#
loop_
_entity_poly.entity_id
_entity_poly.type
_entity_poly.pdbx_seq_one_letter_code
_entity_poly.pdbx_strand_id
1 'polypeptide(L)'
;MTFGQQSDEKAAFGVMDIAAEKGVTFIDTADVYPILVTLEKAGKTEEIVGKWLQGKRDDFILATKCRMQMGPKPNDVGLSRKHILEAIEASLRRLRTDYVDLYQVHAPDLDTPLDETLSALDSIVKSGKARYIGCSNYQAWELCKALWISDKHRLARFDSVQPRYNILYREIEHDLLPLCADQGVGVIVYNPLAGGFLTGKHKVGAPPADNTRFAVAGKLYTDRYWNDSAFDAVERLKAFFEPRGKSLVHVAIAWTLKRNVITSAIVGATRAEQLKESLSGYDIDLDEEEMAACDDVWFELPRNRDPRIALR
;
A
#
# COMPACT_ATOMS: atom_id res chain seq x y z
N MET A 1 1.85 -7.61 4.69
CA MET A 1 1.56 -6.98 6.00
C MET A 1 1.10 -7.97 7.07
N THR A 2 0.46 -9.09 6.71
CA THR A 2 -0.20 -10.04 7.64
C THR A 2 0.57 -11.34 7.80
N PHE A 3 1.38 -11.69 6.82
CA PHE A 3 2.12 -12.96 6.77
C PHE A 3 3.20 -13.02 7.84
N GLY A 4 3.20 -14.08 8.63
CA GLY A 4 4.08 -14.25 9.78
C GLY A 4 3.53 -13.68 11.10
N GLN A 5 2.30 -13.12 11.10
CA GLN A 5 1.59 -12.64 12.29
C GLN A 5 0.14 -13.14 12.33
N GLN A 6 -0.75 -12.56 11.50
CA GLN A 6 -2.17 -12.97 11.42
C GLN A 6 -2.36 -14.22 10.54
N SER A 7 -1.45 -14.44 9.59
CA SER A 7 -1.43 -15.62 8.73
C SER A 7 -0.10 -16.33 8.95
N ASP A 8 -0.16 -17.63 9.23
CA ASP A 8 1.01 -18.48 9.22
C ASP A 8 1.53 -18.71 7.79
N GLU A 9 2.62 -19.45 7.64
CA GLU A 9 3.24 -19.70 6.34
C GLU A 9 2.29 -20.46 5.38
N LYS A 10 1.53 -21.42 5.89
CA LYS A 10 0.59 -22.20 5.09
C LYS A 10 -0.57 -21.34 4.57
N ALA A 11 -1.16 -20.53 5.44
CA ALA A 11 -2.22 -19.60 5.05
C ALA A 11 -1.71 -18.53 4.07
N ALA A 12 -0.49 -18.03 4.26
CA ALA A 12 0.15 -17.08 3.36
C ALA A 12 0.37 -17.66 1.96
N PHE A 13 0.82 -18.92 1.87
CA PHE A 13 0.98 -19.64 0.60
C PHE A 13 -0.37 -19.79 -0.09
N GLY A 14 -1.42 -20.22 0.61
CA GLY A 14 -2.76 -20.32 0.04
C GLY A 14 -3.30 -18.99 -0.50
N VAL A 15 -2.99 -17.87 0.15
CA VAL A 15 -3.35 -16.54 -0.36
C VAL A 15 -2.60 -16.24 -1.66
N MET A 16 -1.29 -16.50 -1.71
CA MET A 16 -0.47 -16.23 -2.90
C MET A 16 -0.78 -17.19 -4.05
N ASP A 17 -1.12 -18.45 -3.76
CA ASP A 17 -1.52 -19.42 -4.78
C ASP A 17 -2.83 -19.00 -5.46
N ILE A 18 -3.85 -18.59 -4.69
CA ILE A 18 -5.11 -18.04 -5.25
C ILE A 18 -4.85 -16.76 -6.07
N ALA A 19 -3.95 -15.89 -5.60
CA ALA A 19 -3.57 -14.70 -6.39
C ALA A 19 -3.00 -15.12 -7.75
N ALA A 20 -2.04 -16.04 -7.77
CA ALA A 20 -1.41 -16.55 -8.98
C ALA A 20 -2.42 -17.24 -9.93
N GLU A 21 -3.29 -18.11 -9.39
CA GLU A 21 -4.36 -18.78 -10.16
C GLU A 21 -5.32 -17.77 -10.82
N LYS A 22 -5.52 -16.61 -10.19
CA LYS A 22 -6.34 -15.51 -10.72
C LYS A 22 -5.58 -14.52 -11.61
N GLY A 23 -4.34 -14.83 -11.97
CA GLY A 23 -3.51 -14.00 -12.85
C GLY A 23 -2.92 -12.75 -12.20
N VAL A 24 -2.93 -12.66 -10.87
CA VAL A 24 -2.27 -11.57 -10.14
C VAL A 24 -0.78 -11.85 -10.10
N THR A 25 0.00 -11.04 -10.80
CA THR A 25 1.46 -11.20 -10.91
C THR A 25 2.26 -10.19 -10.10
N PHE A 26 1.64 -9.13 -9.57
CA PHE A 26 2.33 -8.10 -8.80
C PHE A 26 2.25 -8.40 -7.30
N ILE A 27 3.40 -8.60 -6.66
CA ILE A 27 3.54 -8.87 -5.22
C ILE A 27 4.21 -7.67 -4.56
N ASP A 28 3.52 -7.05 -3.58
CA ASP A 28 4.04 -5.93 -2.80
C ASP A 28 4.28 -6.34 -1.35
N THR A 29 5.50 -6.15 -0.86
CA THR A 29 5.91 -6.36 0.52
C THR A 29 6.71 -5.18 1.06
N ALA A 30 7.34 -5.32 2.22
CA ALA A 30 8.29 -4.37 2.80
C ALA A 30 9.20 -5.08 3.81
N ASP A 31 10.39 -4.52 4.02
CA ASP A 31 11.38 -5.01 4.97
C ASP A 31 10.83 -5.15 6.41
N VAL A 32 10.02 -4.20 6.85
CA VAL A 32 9.46 -4.15 8.21
C VAL A 32 8.28 -5.11 8.42
N TYR A 33 7.71 -5.69 7.36
CA TYR A 33 6.53 -6.54 7.53
C TYR A 33 6.82 -7.91 8.19
N PRO A 34 5.87 -8.41 9.03
CA PRO A 34 4.54 -7.89 9.35
C PRO A 34 4.59 -6.63 10.21
N ILE A 35 3.48 -5.85 10.19
CA ILE A 35 3.42 -4.58 10.93
C ILE A 35 3.17 -4.79 12.41
N LEU A 36 3.62 -3.80 13.21
CA LEU A 36 3.39 -3.73 14.67
C LEU A 36 3.88 -4.97 15.42
N VAL A 37 4.96 -5.53 14.93
CA VAL A 37 5.68 -6.61 15.59
C VAL A 37 6.94 -6.08 16.27
N THR A 38 7.55 -6.90 17.10
CA THR A 38 8.88 -6.62 17.62
C THR A 38 9.91 -6.65 16.49
N LEU A 39 11.03 -5.93 16.68
CA LEU A 39 12.12 -5.92 15.71
C LEU A 39 12.61 -7.31 15.30
N GLU A 40 12.51 -8.29 16.21
CA GLU A 40 12.88 -9.70 15.95
C GLU A 40 12.00 -10.37 14.88
N LYS A 41 10.78 -9.89 14.68
CA LYS A 41 9.85 -10.40 13.68
C LYS A 41 9.85 -9.61 12.38
N ALA A 42 10.53 -8.46 12.34
CA ALA A 42 10.66 -7.67 11.12
C ALA A 42 11.35 -8.49 10.02
N GLY A 43 10.85 -8.37 8.79
CA GLY A 43 11.35 -9.15 7.64
C GLY A 43 10.70 -10.52 7.46
N LYS A 44 9.89 -10.99 8.41
CA LYS A 44 9.29 -12.33 8.32
C LYS A 44 8.38 -12.50 7.10
N THR A 45 7.70 -11.46 6.69
CA THR A 45 6.88 -11.50 5.47
C THR A 45 7.74 -11.70 4.22
N GLU A 46 8.89 -11.03 4.11
CA GLU A 46 9.83 -11.25 2.98
C GLU A 46 10.39 -12.67 2.98
N GLU A 47 10.68 -13.27 4.14
CA GLU A 47 11.13 -14.67 4.21
C GLU A 47 10.06 -15.65 3.68
N ILE A 48 8.80 -15.43 4.04
CA ILE A 48 7.67 -16.26 3.57
C ILE A 48 7.48 -16.08 2.06
N VAL A 49 7.48 -14.86 1.57
CA VAL A 49 7.37 -14.56 0.13
C VAL A 49 8.55 -15.16 -0.64
N GLY A 50 9.78 -15.03 -0.13
CA GLY A 50 10.97 -15.59 -0.74
C GLY A 50 10.95 -17.10 -0.84
N LYS A 51 10.40 -17.81 0.16
CA LYS A 51 10.20 -19.26 0.09
C LYS A 51 9.17 -19.62 -0.98
N TRP A 52 8.07 -18.90 -1.05
CA TRP A 52 6.99 -19.18 -1.99
C TRP A 52 7.41 -18.93 -3.44
N LEU A 53 8.29 -17.95 -3.70
CA LEU A 53 8.78 -17.61 -5.03
C LEU A 53 9.83 -18.59 -5.59
N GLN A 54 10.33 -19.55 -4.80
CA GLN A 54 11.36 -20.50 -5.27
C GLN A 54 10.86 -21.29 -6.50
N GLY A 55 11.65 -21.23 -7.58
CA GLY A 55 11.35 -21.89 -8.87
C GLY A 55 10.31 -21.19 -9.75
N LYS A 56 9.78 -20.03 -9.33
CA LYS A 56 8.78 -19.25 -10.09
C LYS A 56 8.97 -17.73 -9.98
N ARG A 57 10.18 -17.29 -9.60
CA ARG A 57 10.49 -15.85 -9.41
C ARG A 57 10.19 -15.01 -10.64
N ASP A 58 10.48 -15.53 -11.82
CA ASP A 58 10.35 -14.81 -13.09
C ASP A 58 8.89 -14.65 -13.56
N ASP A 59 7.96 -15.37 -12.95
CA ASP A 59 6.53 -15.25 -13.24
C ASP A 59 5.90 -14.02 -12.56
N PHE A 60 6.64 -13.35 -11.63
CA PHE A 60 6.09 -12.32 -10.76
C PHE A 60 6.91 -11.04 -10.79
N ILE A 61 6.19 -9.91 -10.74
CA ILE A 61 6.74 -8.58 -10.45
C ILE A 61 6.80 -8.45 -8.92
N LEU A 62 8.01 -8.32 -8.37
CA LEU A 62 8.24 -8.27 -6.94
C LEU A 62 8.62 -6.86 -6.50
N ALA A 63 7.82 -6.29 -5.60
CA ALA A 63 8.09 -5.01 -4.97
C ALA A 63 8.38 -5.16 -3.48
N THR A 64 9.39 -4.44 -2.98
CA THR A 64 9.62 -4.28 -1.54
C THR A 64 9.95 -2.84 -1.19
N LYS A 65 10.07 -2.54 0.12
CA LYS A 65 10.24 -1.17 0.61
C LYS A 65 11.27 -1.13 1.74
N CYS A 66 11.94 0.03 1.92
CA CYS A 66 12.79 0.34 3.05
C CYS A 66 12.38 1.67 3.72
N ARG A 67 12.97 2.01 4.81
CA ARG A 67 12.92 3.21 5.65
C ARG A 67 12.59 2.92 7.11
N MET A 68 11.70 1.95 7.37
CA MET A 68 11.27 1.71 8.76
C MET A 68 12.41 1.14 9.60
N GLN A 69 12.26 1.18 10.92
CA GLN A 69 13.29 0.67 11.82
C GLN A 69 13.41 -0.85 11.70
N MET A 70 14.62 -1.32 11.38
CA MET A 70 14.94 -2.72 11.18
C MET A 70 15.88 -3.29 12.25
N GLY A 71 16.34 -2.47 13.16
CA GLY A 71 17.24 -2.85 14.26
C GLY A 71 17.30 -1.77 15.34
N PRO A 72 18.07 -2.01 16.42
CA PRO A 72 18.12 -1.11 17.58
C PRO A 72 19.04 0.10 17.39
N LYS A 73 19.86 0.15 16.34
CA LYS A 73 20.88 1.19 16.16
C LYS A 73 20.28 2.42 15.44
N PRO A 74 20.84 3.60 15.66
CA PRO A 74 20.37 4.84 14.98
C PRO A 74 20.39 4.76 13.45
N ASN A 75 21.31 3.99 12.87
CA ASN A 75 21.44 3.82 11.42
C ASN A 75 20.57 2.69 10.84
N ASP A 76 19.78 2.02 11.68
CA ASP A 76 18.88 0.94 11.23
C ASP A 76 17.48 1.48 10.81
N VAL A 77 17.39 2.77 10.50
CA VAL A 77 16.16 3.50 10.14
C VAL A 77 16.49 4.67 9.20
N GLY A 78 15.50 5.16 8.48
CA GLY A 78 15.61 6.34 7.63
C GLY A 78 15.98 6.03 6.19
N LEU A 79 16.38 7.08 5.46
CA LEU A 79 16.72 7.00 4.03
C LEU A 79 18.15 7.47 3.72
N SER A 80 19.05 7.40 4.71
CA SER A 80 20.46 7.64 4.48
C SER A 80 21.02 6.63 3.47
N ARG A 81 22.01 7.02 2.71
CA ARG A 81 22.70 6.14 1.75
C ARG A 81 23.14 4.82 2.40
N LYS A 82 23.70 4.90 3.62
CA LYS A 82 24.12 3.71 4.36
C LYS A 82 22.95 2.74 4.56
N HIS A 83 21.85 3.23 5.13
CA HIS A 83 20.68 2.38 5.44
C HIS A 83 20.04 1.78 4.19
N ILE A 84 19.82 2.59 3.14
CA ILE A 84 19.24 2.12 1.87
C ILE A 84 20.03 0.96 1.26
N LEU A 85 21.37 1.09 1.20
CA LEU A 85 22.23 0.06 0.61
C LEU A 85 22.27 -1.22 1.45
N GLU A 86 22.24 -1.12 2.77
CA GLU A 86 22.19 -2.28 3.67
C GLU A 86 20.81 -2.95 3.66
N ALA A 87 19.74 -2.16 3.59
CA ALA A 87 18.37 -2.64 3.58
C ALA A 87 18.06 -3.47 2.33
N ILE A 88 18.47 -3.03 1.14
CA ILE A 88 18.24 -3.83 -0.08
C ILE A 88 18.96 -5.17 -0.01
N GLU A 89 20.21 -5.23 0.45
CA GLU A 89 20.95 -6.48 0.60
C GLU A 89 20.24 -7.44 1.58
N ALA A 90 19.72 -6.91 2.67
CA ALA A 90 18.97 -7.69 3.63
C ALA A 90 17.64 -8.21 3.06
N SER A 91 16.92 -7.38 2.32
CA SER A 91 15.67 -7.77 1.64
C SER A 91 15.91 -8.85 0.58
N LEU A 92 16.94 -8.71 -0.26
CA LEU A 92 17.28 -9.71 -1.27
C LEU A 92 17.61 -11.08 -0.64
N ARG A 93 18.35 -11.10 0.48
CA ARG A 93 18.60 -12.35 1.21
C ARG A 93 17.32 -13.00 1.74
N ARG A 94 16.39 -12.22 2.35
CA ARG A 94 15.11 -12.74 2.86
C ARG A 94 14.21 -13.22 1.73
N LEU A 95 14.15 -12.48 0.64
CA LEU A 95 13.37 -12.78 -0.57
C LEU A 95 13.98 -13.90 -1.43
N ARG A 96 15.25 -14.30 -1.15
CA ARG A 96 15.99 -15.35 -1.88
C ARG A 96 16.07 -15.10 -3.38
N THR A 97 16.38 -13.87 -3.76
CA THR A 97 16.51 -13.41 -5.15
C THR A 97 17.65 -12.40 -5.26
N ASP A 98 18.18 -12.23 -6.47
CA ASP A 98 19.26 -11.29 -6.75
C ASP A 98 18.76 -9.89 -7.09
N TYR A 99 17.46 -9.73 -7.37
CA TYR A 99 16.85 -8.45 -7.69
C TYR A 99 15.38 -8.38 -7.28
N VAL A 100 14.90 -7.15 -7.12
CA VAL A 100 13.47 -6.82 -7.08
C VAL A 100 13.10 -6.00 -8.32
N ASP A 101 11.84 -6.11 -8.75
CA ASP A 101 11.38 -5.31 -9.89
C ASP A 101 11.15 -3.86 -9.50
N LEU A 102 10.60 -3.63 -8.29
CA LEU A 102 10.35 -2.29 -7.77
C LEU A 102 10.88 -2.16 -6.34
N TYR A 103 11.79 -1.22 -6.11
CA TYR A 103 12.26 -0.88 -4.77
C TYR A 103 11.73 0.48 -4.35
N GLN A 104 11.01 0.52 -3.23
CA GLN A 104 10.29 1.71 -2.80
C GLN A 104 10.82 2.29 -1.50
N VAL A 105 10.80 3.62 -1.37
CA VAL A 105 10.90 4.25 -0.06
C VAL A 105 9.52 4.27 0.59
N HIS A 106 9.40 3.76 1.83
CA HIS A 106 8.11 3.49 2.49
C HIS A 106 7.37 4.77 2.92
N ALA A 107 8.11 5.83 3.17
CA ALA A 107 7.62 7.18 3.45
C ALA A 107 8.76 8.19 3.29
N PRO A 108 8.48 9.50 3.22
CA PRO A 108 9.52 10.54 3.24
C PRO A 108 10.37 10.46 4.51
N ASP A 109 11.64 10.81 4.39
CA ASP A 109 12.55 11.03 5.50
C ASP A 109 12.99 12.49 5.49
N LEU A 110 12.60 13.24 6.51
CA LEU A 110 12.88 14.67 6.60
C LEU A 110 14.28 14.97 7.16
N ASP A 111 14.94 13.97 7.73
CA ASP A 111 16.26 14.09 8.36
C ASP A 111 17.38 13.79 7.36
N THR A 112 17.07 13.14 6.23
CA THR A 112 18.03 12.84 5.16
C THR A 112 17.78 13.74 3.94
N PRO A 113 18.80 14.42 3.39
CA PRO A 113 18.68 15.17 2.15
C PRO A 113 18.15 14.27 1.01
N LEU A 114 17.17 14.76 0.28
CA LEU A 114 16.49 13.96 -0.76
C LEU A 114 17.40 13.55 -1.92
N ASP A 115 18.41 14.37 -2.23
CA ASP A 115 19.43 14.08 -3.24
C ASP A 115 20.35 12.92 -2.81
N GLU A 116 20.66 12.78 -1.51
CA GLU A 116 21.40 11.62 -0.98
C GLU A 116 20.56 10.34 -1.16
N THR A 117 19.28 10.38 -0.78
CA THR A 117 18.34 9.27 -0.96
C THR A 117 18.25 8.85 -2.43
N LEU A 118 18.01 9.79 -3.34
CA LEU A 118 17.90 9.51 -4.78
C LEU A 118 19.22 8.97 -5.38
N SER A 119 20.36 9.49 -4.95
CA SER A 119 21.67 8.98 -5.36
C SER A 119 21.93 7.56 -4.87
N ALA A 120 21.47 7.19 -3.68
CA ALA A 120 21.55 5.83 -3.18
C ALA A 120 20.68 4.87 -4.00
N LEU A 121 19.44 5.26 -4.29
CA LEU A 121 18.51 4.49 -5.11
C LEU A 121 19.00 4.31 -6.54
N ASP A 122 19.56 5.35 -7.15
CA ASP A 122 20.21 5.29 -8.48
C ASP A 122 21.36 4.27 -8.51
N SER A 123 22.14 4.20 -7.44
CA SER A 123 23.22 3.19 -7.31
C SER A 123 22.65 1.76 -7.28
N ILE A 124 21.49 1.56 -6.64
CA ILE A 124 20.80 0.27 -6.59
C ILE A 124 20.30 -0.13 -7.99
N VAL A 125 19.69 0.79 -8.73
CA VAL A 125 19.24 0.54 -10.11
C VAL A 125 20.44 0.21 -11.01
N LYS A 126 21.49 1.01 -10.97
CA LYS A 126 22.72 0.78 -11.77
C LYS A 126 23.42 -0.53 -11.44
N SER A 127 23.34 -1.00 -10.21
CA SER A 127 23.88 -2.32 -9.82
C SER A 127 22.98 -3.49 -10.21
N GLY A 128 21.79 -3.24 -10.77
CA GLY A 128 20.83 -4.26 -11.20
C GLY A 128 20.03 -4.91 -10.05
N LYS A 129 20.16 -4.45 -8.81
CA LYS A 129 19.43 -4.97 -7.64
C LYS A 129 17.96 -4.55 -7.60
N ALA A 130 17.61 -3.46 -8.27
CA ALA A 130 16.24 -3.07 -8.57
C ALA A 130 16.12 -2.67 -10.04
N ARG A 131 14.98 -3.00 -10.67
CA ARG A 131 14.69 -2.57 -12.04
C ARG A 131 14.19 -1.15 -12.07
N TYR A 132 13.27 -0.84 -11.16
CA TYR A 132 12.60 0.45 -11.00
C TYR A 132 12.63 0.89 -9.55
N ILE A 133 12.49 2.18 -9.30
CA ILE A 133 12.33 2.75 -7.97
C ILE A 133 10.99 3.47 -7.83
N GLY A 134 10.45 3.49 -6.61
CA GLY A 134 9.20 4.17 -6.30
C GLY A 134 9.22 4.78 -4.92
N CYS A 135 8.16 5.52 -4.61
CA CYS A 135 7.96 6.08 -3.28
C CYS A 135 6.55 5.77 -2.74
N SER A 136 6.40 5.81 -1.44
CA SER A 136 5.11 5.64 -0.78
C SER A 136 4.86 6.77 0.21
N ASN A 137 3.60 7.18 0.35
CA ASN A 137 3.19 8.23 1.28
C ASN A 137 3.82 9.61 1.03
N TYR A 138 4.29 9.88 -0.17
CA TYR A 138 4.74 11.20 -0.61
C TYR A 138 3.55 12.08 -0.96
N GLN A 139 3.65 13.35 -0.61
CA GLN A 139 2.75 14.39 -1.09
C GLN A 139 3.15 14.80 -2.52
N ALA A 140 2.26 15.47 -3.25
CA ALA A 140 2.54 15.91 -4.62
C ALA A 140 3.81 16.75 -4.72
N TRP A 141 3.98 17.75 -3.82
CA TRP A 141 5.17 18.61 -3.83
C TRP A 141 6.47 17.85 -3.53
N GLU A 142 6.43 16.81 -2.66
CA GLU A 142 7.60 15.98 -2.35
C GLU A 142 7.99 15.13 -3.56
N LEU A 143 7.00 14.51 -4.23
CA LEU A 143 7.24 13.77 -5.46
C LEU A 143 7.74 14.68 -6.58
N CYS A 144 7.13 15.84 -6.80
CA CYS A 144 7.58 16.83 -7.78
C CYS A 144 9.04 17.25 -7.55
N LYS A 145 9.40 17.54 -6.28
CA LYS A 145 10.77 17.86 -5.90
C LYS A 145 11.74 16.70 -6.18
N ALA A 146 11.34 15.46 -5.89
CA ALA A 146 12.16 14.28 -6.17
C ALA A 146 12.40 14.11 -7.68
N LEU A 147 11.36 14.24 -8.50
CA LEU A 147 11.46 14.16 -9.96
C LEU A 147 12.41 15.25 -10.50
N TRP A 148 12.25 16.49 -10.05
CA TRP A 148 13.13 17.59 -10.43
C TRP A 148 14.61 17.36 -10.05
N ILE A 149 14.89 16.82 -8.85
CA ILE A 149 16.25 16.48 -8.42
C ILE A 149 16.83 15.36 -9.30
N SER A 150 16.04 14.34 -9.60
CA SER A 150 16.47 13.25 -10.48
C SER A 150 16.83 13.76 -11.88
N ASP A 151 16.00 14.60 -12.47
CA ASP A 151 16.26 15.18 -13.79
C ASP A 151 17.53 16.05 -13.77
N LYS A 152 17.65 16.94 -12.78
CA LYS A 152 18.79 17.84 -12.62
C LYS A 152 20.12 17.09 -12.50
N HIS A 153 20.14 15.98 -11.78
CA HIS A 153 21.35 15.21 -11.50
C HIS A 153 21.48 13.94 -12.37
N ARG A 154 20.57 13.71 -13.31
CA ARG A 154 20.54 12.54 -14.19
C ARG A 154 20.56 11.22 -13.41
N LEU A 155 19.76 11.17 -12.36
CA LEU A 155 19.56 9.99 -11.53
C LEU A 155 18.32 9.22 -12.00
N ALA A 156 18.19 7.94 -11.57
CA ALA A 156 16.95 7.21 -11.68
C ALA A 156 15.82 8.02 -11.01
N ARG A 157 14.64 8.04 -11.62
CA ARG A 157 13.47 8.75 -11.09
C ARG A 157 12.49 7.78 -10.44
N PHE A 158 11.61 8.30 -9.61
CA PHE A 158 10.49 7.48 -9.14
C PHE A 158 9.53 7.17 -10.31
N ASP A 159 9.40 5.89 -10.64
CA ASP A 159 8.49 5.39 -11.67
C ASP A 159 7.07 5.16 -11.13
N SER A 160 6.93 5.05 -9.80
CA SER A 160 5.64 4.87 -9.15
C SER A 160 5.55 5.57 -7.81
N VAL A 161 4.31 5.89 -7.42
CA VAL A 161 3.97 6.32 -6.07
C VAL A 161 2.90 5.41 -5.47
N GLN A 162 3.05 5.09 -4.18
CA GLN A 162 2.12 4.24 -3.45
C GLN A 162 1.40 5.02 -2.34
N PRO A 163 0.26 5.67 -2.64
CA PRO A 163 -0.53 6.41 -1.67
C PRO A 163 -1.68 5.58 -1.09
N ARG A 164 -2.23 6.04 0.06
CA ARG A 164 -3.52 5.57 0.56
C ARG A 164 -4.65 6.13 -0.30
N TYR A 165 -5.61 5.26 -0.71
CA TYR A 165 -6.76 5.68 -1.48
C TYR A 165 -7.93 4.70 -1.32
N ASN A 166 -9.12 5.21 -1.07
CA ASN A 166 -10.39 4.48 -1.03
C ASN A 166 -11.56 5.47 -0.98
N ILE A 167 -12.80 4.98 -1.03
CA ILE A 167 -14.02 5.81 -1.02
C ILE A 167 -14.04 6.80 0.16
N LEU A 168 -13.50 6.42 1.32
CA LEU A 168 -13.46 7.26 2.54
C LEU A 168 -12.22 8.14 2.66
N TYR A 169 -11.28 8.08 1.69
CA TYR A 169 -10.06 8.88 1.70
C TYR A 169 -9.56 9.17 0.29
N ARG A 170 -9.76 10.41 -0.19
CA ARG A 170 -9.55 10.83 -1.59
C ARG A 170 -8.66 12.08 -1.73
N GLU A 171 -7.94 12.48 -0.69
CA GLU A 171 -7.11 13.70 -0.69
C GLU A 171 -6.12 13.77 -1.87
N ILE A 172 -5.64 12.63 -2.33
CA ILE A 172 -4.67 12.55 -3.44
C ILE A 172 -5.24 13.01 -4.80
N GLU A 173 -6.56 13.12 -4.94
CA GLU A 173 -7.20 13.55 -6.20
C GLU A 173 -6.95 15.03 -6.51
N HIS A 174 -6.64 15.86 -5.50
CA HIS A 174 -6.46 17.30 -5.69
C HIS A 174 -5.17 17.67 -6.41
N ASP A 175 -4.09 16.96 -6.12
CA ASP A 175 -2.76 17.36 -6.58
C ASP A 175 -1.88 16.17 -7.00
N LEU A 176 -1.87 15.06 -6.23
CA LEU A 176 -0.99 13.95 -6.50
C LEU A 176 -1.37 13.18 -7.77
N LEU A 177 -2.65 12.88 -7.98
CA LEU A 177 -3.10 12.19 -9.19
C LEU A 177 -2.88 13.04 -10.45
N PRO A 178 -3.23 14.34 -10.49
CA PRO A 178 -2.87 15.22 -11.60
C PRO A 178 -1.36 15.27 -11.89
N LEU A 179 -0.52 15.36 -10.86
CA LEU A 179 0.93 15.31 -11.02
C LEU A 179 1.38 13.97 -11.65
N CYS A 180 0.86 12.85 -11.16
CA CYS A 180 1.23 11.54 -11.69
C CYS A 180 0.82 11.38 -13.15
N ALA A 181 -0.38 11.85 -13.53
CA ALA A 181 -0.86 11.83 -14.90
C ALA A 181 0.04 12.68 -15.83
N ASP A 182 0.42 13.88 -15.40
CA ASP A 182 1.29 14.80 -16.16
C ASP A 182 2.71 14.24 -16.32
N GLN A 183 3.26 13.67 -15.24
CA GLN A 183 4.64 13.20 -15.21
C GLN A 183 4.82 11.72 -15.62
N GLY A 184 3.76 11.00 -15.95
CA GLY A 184 3.81 9.58 -16.31
C GLY A 184 4.28 8.68 -15.15
N VAL A 185 3.90 9.01 -13.91
CA VAL A 185 4.22 8.21 -12.72
C VAL A 185 3.07 7.24 -12.44
N GLY A 186 3.37 5.95 -12.32
CA GLY A 186 2.38 4.92 -11.99
C GLY A 186 1.84 5.08 -10.55
N VAL A 187 0.55 4.86 -10.35
CA VAL A 187 -0.10 5.00 -9.04
C VAL A 187 -0.57 3.64 -8.54
N ILE A 188 0.05 3.15 -7.48
CA ILE A 188 -0.25 1.88 -6.84
C ILE A 188 -0.91 2.17 -5.50
N VAL A 189 -2.23 2.06 -5.40
CA VAL A 189 -2.93 2.47 -4.17
C VAL A 189 -3.02 1.37 -3.14
N TYR A 190 -2.88 1.72 -1.87
CA TYR A 190 -3.11 0.80 -0.76
C TYR A 190 -4.37 1.14 0.03
N ASN A 191 -4.90 0.17 0.77
CA ASN A 191 -6.12 0.31 1.58
C ASN A 191 -7.42 0.53 0.79
N PRO A 192 -7.67 -0.11 -0.34
CA PRO A 192 -8.92 0.08 -1.08
C PRO A 192 -10.17 -0.26 -0.24
N LEU A 193 -10.06 -1.18 0.71
CA LEU A 193 -11.12 -1.53 1.67
C LEU A 193 -11.06 -0.74 3.00
N ALA A 194 -10.32 0.37 3.08
CA ALA A 194 -10.14 1.16 4.31
C ALA A 194 -9.74 0.30 5.54
N GLY A 195 -8.81 -0.67 5.34
CA GLY A 195 -8.41 -1.62 6.38
C GLY A 195 -9.46 -2.67 6.74
N GLY A 196 -10.48 -2.82 5.91
CA GLY A 196 -11.64 -3.69 6.12
C GLY A 196 -12.86 -2.95 6.69
N PHE A 197 -12.81 -1.60 6.82
CA PHE A 197 -13.96 -0.80 7.26
C PHE A 197 -15.09 -0.83 6.21
N LEU A 198 -14.75 -0.71 4.93
CA LEU A 198 -15.68 -0.80 3.79
C LEU A 198 -16.25 -2.21 3.55
N THR A 199 -15.95 -3.19 4.40
CA THR A 199 -16.69 -4.47 4.36
C THR A 199 -18.05 -4.38 5.06
N GLY A 200 -18.33 -3.31 5.80
CA GLY A 200 -19.57 -3.12 6.56
C GLY A 200 -19.73 -4.02 7.79
N LYS A 201 -18.67 -4.74 8.20
CA LYS A 201 -18.73 -5.68 9.33
C LYS A 201 -18.63 -5.04 10.71
N HIS A 202 -18.13 -3.81 10.78
CA HIS A 202 -17.98 -3.08 12.04
C HIS A 202 -19.28 -2.38 12.44
N LYS A 203 -19.54 -2.26 13.74
CA LYS A 203 -20.76 -1.68 14.29
C LYS A 203 -20.45 -0.46 15.15
N VAL A 204 -21.29 0.56 15.07
CA VAL A 204 -21.25 1.74 15.95
C VAL A 204 -21.36 1.30 17.40
N GLY A 205 -20.56 1.91 18.27
CA GLY A 205 -20.59 1.63 19.73
C GLY A 205 -19.96 0.30 20.16
N ALA A 206 -19.55 -0.57 19.23
CA ALA A 206 -18.85 -1.81 19.56
C ALA A 206 -17.33 -1.63 19.34
N PRO A 207 -16.46 -2.27 20.15
CA PRO A 207 -15.02 -2.27 19.89
C PRO A 207 -14.70 -3.05 18.60
N PRO A 208 -13.51 -2.82 18.00
CA PRO A 208 -13.05 -3.64 16.90
C PRO A 208 -13.01 -5.13 17.27
N ALA A 209 -13.58 -5.98 16.42
CA ALA A 209 -13.52 -7.43 16.64
C ALA A 209 -12.07 -7.94 16.59
N ASP A 210 -11.78 -8.97 17.38
CA ASP A 210 -10.46 -9.60 17.44
C ASP A 210 -9.97 -10.04 16.04
N ASN A 211 -8.66 -10.04 15.84
CA ASN A 211 -8.01 -10.39 14.59
C ASN A 211 -8.36 -9.50 13.38
N THR A 212 -9.08 -8.38 13.59
CA THR A 212 -9.25 -7.37 12.54
C THR A 212 -8.04 -6.46 12.47
N ARG A 213 -7.88 -5.74 11.33
CA ARG A 213 -6.85 -4.72 11.16
C ARG A 213 -6.94 -3.64 12.25
N PHE A 214 -8.15 -3.28 12.66
CA PHE A 214 -8.41 -2.28 13.69
C PHE A 214 -7.98 -2.74 15.09
N ALA A 215 -8.22 -3.99 15.44
CA ALA A 215 -7.75 -4.55 16.70
C ALA A 215 -6.22 -4.67 16.76
N VAL A 216 -5.61 -5.16 15.66
CA VAL A 216 -4.15 -5.39 15.58
C VAL A 216 -3.38 -4.08 15.45
N ALA A 217 -3.83 -3.14 14.62
CA ALA A 217 -3.12 -1.90 14.34
C ALA A 217 -3.55 -0.72 15.24
N GLY A 218 -4.58 -0.91 16.08
CA GLY A 218 -5.02 0.05 17.09
C GLY A 218 -5.20 1.46 16.53
N LYS A 219 -4.64 2.45 17.24
CA LYS A 219 -4.76 3.87 16.90
C LYS A 219 -4.42 4.21 15.46
N LEU A 220 -3.48 3.49 14.82
CA LEU A 220 -3.10 3.75 13.43
C LEU A 220 -4.31 3.66 12.47
N TYR A 221 -5.28 2.78 12.74
CA TYR A 221 -6.47 2.61 11.92
C TYR A 221 -7.72 3.22 12.54
N THR A 222 -7.89 3.19 13.87
CA THR A 222 -9.04 3.78 14.51
C THR A 222 -9.07 5.30 14.33
N ASP A 223 -7.94 5.99 14.45
CA ASP A 223 -7.87 7.44 14.21
C ASP A 223 -8.22 7.84 12.76
N ARG A 224 -8.10 6.90 11.80
CA ARG A 224 -8.42 7.16 10.39
C ARG A 224 -9.89 6.99 10.04
N TYR A 225 -10.54 5.98 10.61
CA TYR A 225 -11.85 5.53 10.12
C TYR A 225 -12.88 5.27 11.23
N TRP A 226 -12.49 5.19 12.51
CA TRP A 226 -13.40 4.82 13.60
C TRP A 226 -14.08 6.05 14.19
N ASN A 227 -14.98 6.63 13.41
CA ASN A 227 -15.77 7.80 13.79
C ASN A 227 -17.17 7.70 13.22
N ASP A 228 -18.14 8.41 13.83
CA ASP A 228 -19.54 8.32 13.47
C ASP A 228 -19.80 8.63 11.99
N SER A 229 -19.18 9.65 11.43
CA SER A 229 -19.36 10.02 10.02
C SER A 229 -18.91 8.90 9.06
N ALA A 230 -17.84 8.19 9.37
CA ALA A 230 -17.39 7.07 8.55
C ALA A 230 -18.33 5.86 8.68
N PHE A 231 -18.88 5.61 9.88
CA PHE A 231 -19.93 4.60 10.07
C PHE A 231 -21.18 4.93 9.27
N ASP A 232 -21.68 6.17 9.36
CA ASP A 232 -22.85 6.66 8.62
C ASP A 232 -22.63 6.52 7.10
N ALA A 233 -21.46 6.88 6.60
CA ALA A 233 -21.08 6.69 5.21
C ALA A 233 -21.18 5.22 4.76
N VAL A 234 -20.67 4.28 5.58
CA VAL A 234 -20.74 2.84 5.28
C VAL A 234 -22.18 2.34 5.30
N GLU A 235 -22.99 2.73 6.28
CA GLU A 235 -24.41 2.32 6.33
C GLU A 235 -25.22 2.87 5.16
N ARG A 236 -24.95 4.09 4.71
CA ARG A 236 -25.57 4.66 3.49
C ARG A 236 -25.17 3.88 2.23
N LEU A 237 -23.88 3.57 2.08
CA LEU A 237 -23.41 2.74 0.97
C LEU A 237 -24.07 1.35 0.99
N LYS A 238 -24.19 0.72 2.15
CA LYS A 238 -24.88 -0.57 2.29
C LYS A 238 -26.34 -0.45 1.84
N ALA A 239 -27.06 0.54 2.37
CA ALA A 239 -28.47 0.75 2.01
C ALA A 239 -28.67 0.98 0.51
N PHE A 240 -27.70 1.57 -0.17
CA PHE A 240 -27.73 1.81 -1.60
C PHE A 240 -27.38 0.55 -2.42
N PHE A 241 -26.33 -0.20 -2.05
CA PHE A 241 -25.78 -1.30 -2.85
C PHE A 241 -26.39 -2.67 -2.55
N GLU A 242 -26.82 -2.96 -1.31
CA GLU A 242 -27.44 -4.26 -0.95
C GLU A 242 -28.68 -4.59 -1.79
N PRO A 243 -29.65 -3.66 -2.02
CA PRO A 243 -30.78 -3.93 -2.89
C PRO A 243 -30.40 -4.18 -4.36
N ARG A 244 -29.22 -3.71 -4.77
CA ARG A 244 -28.64 -3.92 -6.12
C ARG A 244 -27.83 -5.22 -6.22
N GLY A 245 -27.76 -6.01 -5.15
CA GLY A 245 -27.01 -7.27 -5.10
C GLY A 245 -25.50 -7.11 -5.14
N LYS A 246 -24.96 -5.92 -4.85
CA LYS A 246 -23.53 -5.63 -4.86
C LYS A 246 -22.97 -5.53 -3.43
N SER A 247 -21.94 -6.32 -3.10
CA SER A 247 -21.26 -6.19 -1.82
C SER A 247 -20.33 -4.97 -1.80
N LEU A 248 -20.16 -4.33 -0.64
CA LEU A 248 -19.27 -3.19 -0.51
C LEU A 248 -17.79 -3.55 -0.75
N VAL A 249 -17.40 -4.81 -0.55
CA VAL A 249 -16.05 -5.28 -0.90
C VAL A 249 -15.82 -5.15 -2.40
N HIS A 250 -16.77 -5.62 -3.20
CA HIS A 250 -16.69 -5.54 -4.66
C HIS A 250 -16.77 -4.09 -5.13
N VAL A 251 -17.72 -3.32 -4.60
CA VAL A 251 -17.89 -1.89 -4.94
C VAL A 251 -16.60 -1.11 -4.67
N ALA A 252 -15.98 -1.27 -3.50
CA ALA A 252 -14.78 -0.52 -3.16
C ALA A 252 -13.58 -0.83 -4.08
N ILE A 253 -13.42 -2.08 -4.50
CA ILE A 253 -12.37 -2.47 -5.47
C ILE A 253 -12.70 -1.91 -6.85
N ALA A 254 -13.93 -2.13 -7.36
CA ALA A 254 -14.37 -1.64 -8.66
C ALA A 254 -14.23 -0.11 -8.76
N TRP A 255 -14.74 0.62 -7.75
CA TRP A 255 -14.65 2.08 -7.69
C TRP A 255 -13.19 2.57 -7.73
N THR A 256 -12.29 1.93 -6.99
CA THR A 256 -10.87 2.28 -6.97
C THR A 256 -10.24 2.13 -8.36
N LEU A 257 -10.56 1.04 -9.07
CA LEU A 257 -9.98 0.72 -10.37
C LEU A 257 -10.61 1.47 -11.55
N LYS A 258 -11.81 2.05 -11.38
CA LYS A 258 -12.46 2.91 -12.37
C LYS A 258 -11.74 4.26 -12.60
N ARG A 259 -10.82 4.65 -11.74
CA ARG A 259 -10.04 5.89 -11.86
C ARG A 259 -8.85 5.67 -12.80
N ASN A 260 -8.90 6.23 -14.00
CA ASN A 260 -7.92 5.99 -15.08
C ASN A 260 -6.45 6.23 -14.70
N VAL A 261 -6.18 7.07 -13.71
CA VAL A 261 -4.83 7.34 -13.21
C VAL A 261 -4.31 6.24 -12.28
N ILE A 262 -5.22 5.44 -11.70
CA ILE A 262 -4.83 4.34 -10.80
C ILE A 262 -4.34 3.16 -11.63
N THR A 263 -3.06 2.84 -11.48
CA THR A 263 -2.42 1.74 -12.20
C THR A 263 -2.74 0.38 -11.57
N SER A 264 -2.78 0.31 -10.23
CA SER A 264 -3.05 -0.92 -9.49
C SER A 264 -3.55 -0.64 -8.08
N ALA A 265 -4.32 -1.57 -7.52
CA ALA A 265 -4.78 -1.54 -6.13
C ALA A 265 -4.22 -2.73 -5.36
N ILE A 266 -3.53 -2.44 -4.24
CA ILE A 266 -2.98 -3.47 -3.35
C ILE A 266 -4.09 -4.04 -2.48
N VAL A 267 -4.38 -5.31 -2.68
CA VAL A 267 -5.34 -6.07 -1.88
C VAL A 267 -4.59 -7.03 -0.97
N GLY A 268 -4.86 -6.95 0.31
CA GLY A 268 -4.30 -7.86 1.32
C GLY A 268 -5.39 -8.73 1.94
N ALA A 269 -5.05 -10.00 2.20
CA ALA A 269 -5.93 -10.93 2.87
C ALA A 269 -5.18 -11.73 3.94
N THR A 270 -5.92 -12.28 4.90
CA THR A 270 -5.40 -13.22 5.89
C THR A 270 -5.73 -14.68 5.55
N ARG A 271 -6.67 -14.89 4.61
CA ARG A 271 -7.12 -16.20 4.13
C ARG A 271 -7.44 -16.12 2.64
N ALA A 272 -7.31 -17.24 1.94
CA ALA A 272 -7.52 -17.37 0.51
C ALA A 272 -8.93 -16.92 0.06
N GLU A 273 -9.97 -17.26 0.86
CA GLU A 273 -11.37 -16.91 0.57
C GLU A 273 -11.58 -15.39 0.55
N GLN A 274 -10.94 -14.65 1.47
CA GLN A 274 -11.02 -13.19 1.50
C GLN A 274 -10.38 -12.56 0.27
N LEU A 275 -9.24 -13.10 -0.19
CA LEU A 275 -8.62 -12.62 -1.41
C LEU A 275 -9.52 -12.90 -2.63
N LYS A 276 -10.06 -14.11 -2.72
CA LYS A 276 -10.96 -14.50 -3.81
C LYS A 276 -12.18 -13.58 -3.89
N GLU A 277 -12.80 -13.28 -2.75
CA GLU A 277 -13.90 -12.31 -2.66
C GLU A 277 -13.47 -10.93 -3.16
N SER A 278 -12.33 -10.41 -2.67
CA SER A 278 -11.83 -9.10 -3.09
C SER A 278 -11.51 -9.03 -4.58
N LEU A 279 -10.91 -10.08 -5.15
CA LEU A 279 -10.58 -10.14 -6.57
C LEU A 279 -11.84 -10.16 -7.47
N SER A 280 -12.94 -10.71 -7.00
CA SER A 280 -14.22 -10.66 -7.73
C SER A 280 -14.75 -9.23 -7.93
N GLY A 281 -14.28 -8.26 -7.16
CA GLY A 281 -14.58 -6.84 -7.37
C GLY A 281 -13.97 -6.25 -8.65
N TYR A 282 -12.95 -6.91 -9.24
CA TYR A 282 -12.37 -6.48 -10.51
C TYR A 282 -13.36 -6.57 -11.68
N ASP A 283 -14.22 -7.59 -11.66
CA ASP A 283 -15.17 -7.88 -12.73
C ASP A 283 -16.50 -7.08 -12.59
N ILE A 284 -16.64 -6.27 -11.53
CA ILE A 284 -17.85 -5.51 -11.26
C ILE A 284 -17.80 -4.18 -12.01
N ASP A 285 -18.84 -3.94 -12.81
CA ASP A 285 -19.06 -2.64 -13.42
C ASP A 285 -19.96 -1.76 -12.53
N LEU A 286 -19.60 -0.50 -12.38
CA LEU A 286 -20.38 0.51 -11.66
C LEU A 286 -20.88 1.54 -12.66
N ASP A 287 -22.18 1.78 -12.65
CA ASP A 287 -22.80 2.83 -13.45
C ASP A 287 -22.59 4.24 -12.84
N GLU A 288 -23.08 5.27 -13.53
CA GLU A 288 -22.90 6.67 -13.10
C GLU A 288 -23.58 6.96 -11.74
N GLU A 289 -24.76 6.38 -11.48
CA GLU A 289 -25.49 6.55 -10.21
C GLU A 289 -24.72 5.89 -9.06
N GLU A 290 -24.17 4.70 -9.29
CA GLU A 290 -23.37 3.96 -8.33
C GLU A 290 -22.04 4.66 -8.03
N MET A 291 -21.38 5.21 -9.05
CA MET A 291 -20.19 6.03 -8.87
C MET A 291 -20.50 7.31 -8.08
N ALA A 292 -21.60 8.00 -8.41
CA ALA A 292 -22.04 9.20 -7.69
C ALA A 292 -22.34 8.90 -6.21
N ALA A 293 -23.02 7.78 -5.90
CA ALA A 293 -23.27 7.38 -4.52
C ALA A 293 -21.97 7.18 -3.70
N CYS A 294 -20.92 6.63 -4.32
CA CYS A 294 -19.60 6.54 -3.71
C CYS A 294 -18.91 7.91 -3.55
N ASP A 295 -19.15 8.82 -4.50
CA ASP A 295 -18.54 10.14 -4.48
C ASP A 295 -19.19 11.05 -3.43
N ASP A 296 -20.50 10.98 -3.27
CA ASP A 296 -21.28 11.80 -2.33
C ASP A 296 -20.86 11.58 -0.88
N VAL A 297 -20.60 10.33 -0.47
CA VAL A 297 -20.18 10.06 0.91
C VAL A 297 -18.85 10.72 1.24
N TRP A 298 -17.93 10.87 0.30
CA TRP A 298 -16.67 11.55 0.52
C TRP A 298 -16.85 13.04 0.79
N PHE A 299 -17.73 13.69 0.04
CA PHE A 299 -17.96 15.15 0.19
C PHE A 299 -18.60 15.52 1.52
N GLU A 300 -19.29 14.58 2.16
CA GLU A 300 -19.93 14.77 3.46
C GLU A 300 -19.03 14.43 4.66
N LEU A 301 -17.91 13.70 4.42
CA LEU A 301 -16.98 13.36 5.50
C LEU A 301 -16.23 14.61 6.00
N PRO A 302 -16.02 14.73 7.31
CA PRO A 302 -15.22 15.81 7.87
C PRO A 302 -13.79 15.73 7.37
N ARG A 303 -13.25 16.87 6.95
CA ARG A 303 -11.84 16.97 6.51
C ARG A 303 -10.93 16.95 7.73
N ASN A 304 -10.32 15.83 8.01
CA ASN A 304 -9.29 15.70 9.02
C ASN A 304 -7.96 16.17 8.41
N ARG A 305 -7.31 17.15 9.05
CA ARG A 305 -5.95 17.55 8.66
C ARG A 305 -5.01 16.35 8.84
N ASP A 306 -4.27 16.01 7.79
CA ASP A 306 -3.15 15.07 7.92
C ASP A 306 -2.17 15.66 8.94
N PRO A 307 -1.82 14.94 10.03
CA PRO A 307 -0.88 15.44 11.04
C PRO A 307 0.48 15.86 10.46
N ARG A 308 0.86 15.33 9.28
CA ARG A 308 2.10 15.70 8.57
C ARG A 308 2.05 17.10 7.96
N ILE A 309 0.84 17.67 7.77
CA ILE A 309 0.63 19.03 7.23
C ILE A 309 0.68 20.08 8.35
N ALA A 310 0.75 19.69 9.61
CA ALA A 310 0.98 20.64 10.69
C ALA A 310 2.31 21.38 10.37
N LEU A 311 2.19 22.65 10.06
CA LEU A 311 3.34 23.53 9.86
C LEU A 311 4.23 23.43 11.11
N ARG A 312 5.42 22.88 10.95
CA ARG A 312 6.48 22.93 11.96
C ARG A 312 7.04 24.34 12.04
#